data_a58e2a0b131ba3269b096ad5776ba71e
#
_entry.id   a58e2a0b131ba3269b096ad5776ba71e
#
_cell.length_a   1.000
_cell.length_b   1.000
_cell.length_c   1.000
_cell.angle_alpha   90.00
_cell.angle_beta   90.00
_cell.angle_gamma   90.00
#
_symmetry.space_group_name_H-M   'P 1'
#
loop_
_entity.id
_entity.type
_entity.pdbx_description
1 polymer ?
#
loop_
_entity_poly.entity_id
_entity_poly.type
_entity_poly.pdbx_seq_one_letter_code
_entity_poly.pdbx_strand_id
1 'polypeptide(L)'
;MSFAVSLDELPKDLKLESASIYFSWLLKDVLTNLNSSLWLKWPNDFYLEGAKIGGMITNIVGDSMICGVGLNLINSPEGFKNLDIVINREKLLELYYKNIENKLSWKQVFSKYKLEFHRNQNFSTHSDNVKISLKNVELQNDGSIISNGERIYSLR
;
A
#
# COMPACT_ATOMS: atom_id res chain seq x y z
N MET A 1 2.08 -11.92 -6.81
CA MET A 1 0.73 -12.40 -7.15
C MET A 1 -0.07 -11.28 -7.79
N SER A 2 -1.14 -11.60 -8.54
CA SER A 2 -2.10 -10.61 -9.03
C SER A 2 -3.52 -11.12 -8.84
N PHE A 3 -4.47 -10.18 -8.69
CA PHE A 3 -5.90 -10.47 -8.58
C PHE A 3 -6.69 -9.32 -9.18
N ALA A 4 -7.97 -9.56 -9.46
CA ALA A 4 -8.92 -8.57 -9.95
C ALA A 4 -10.10 -8.43 -8.98
N VAL A 5 -10.58 -7.19 -8.84
CA VAL A 5 -11.80 -6.86 -8.09
C VAL A 5 -12.70 -6.04 -9.00
N SER A 6 -13.99 -6.38 -9.11
CA SER A 6 -14.95 -5.55 -9.83
C SER A 6 -15.02 -4.15 -9.20
N LEU A 7 -15.09 -3.10 -10.04
CA LEU A 7 -15.23 -1.72 -9.55
C LEU A 7 -16.50 -1.54 -8.71
N ASP A 8 -17.56 -2.29 -9.01
CA ASP A 8 -18.84 -2.26 -8.27
C ASP A 8 -18.72 -2.85 -6.85
N GLU A 9 -17.70 -3.68 -6.62
CA GLU A 9 -17.43 -4.32 -5.34
C GLU A 9 -16.53 -3.46 -4.42
N LEU A 10 -15.97 -2.37 -4.94
CA LEU A 10 -15.13 -1.46 -4.15
C LEU A 10 -15.98 -0.65 -3.16
N PRO A 11 -15.41 -0.23 -2.02
CA PRO A 11 -16.08 0.68 -1.10
C PRO A 11 -16.50 1.97 -1.83
N LYS A 12 -17.73 2.43 -1.59
CA LYS A 12 -18.31 3.61 -2.26
C LYS A 12 -17.54 4.90 -2.01
N ASP A 13 -16.81 4.97 -0.91
CA ASP A 13 -15.99 6.13 -0.51
C ASP A 13 -14.52 6.01 -0.97
N LEU A 14 -14.15 4.91 -1.64
CA LEU A 14 -12.82 4.72 -2.20
C LEU A 14 -12.73 5.36 -3.58
N LYS A 15 -11.87 6.34 -3.73
CA LYS A 15 -11.49 6.87 -5.04
C LYS A 15 -10.49 5.94 -5.71
N LEU A 16 -10.57 5.82 -7.04
CA LEU A 16 -9.73 4.90 -7.80
C LEU A 16 -8.23 5.22 -7.67
N GLU A 17 -7.89 6.50 -7.61
CA GLU A 17 -6.52 6.96 -7.36
C GLU A 17 -5.98 6.60 -5.98
N SER A 18 -6.83 6.21 -5.03
CA SER A 18 -6.45 5.78 -3.67
C SER A 18 -6.31 4.27 -3.54
N ALA A 19 -6.66 3.51 -4.58
CA ALA A 19 -6.78 2.06 -4.53
C ALA A 19 -5.46 1.36 -4.16
N SER A 20 -4.31 1.86 -4.64
CA SER A 20 -3.02 1.27 -4.30
C SER A 20 -2.72 1.36 -2.80
N ILE A 21 -3.03 2.48 -2.15
CA ILE A 21 -2.91 2.64 -0.69
C ILE A 21 -3.90 1.71 0.02
N TYR A 22 -5.16 1.68 -0.44
CA TYR A 22 -6.21 0.87 0.16
C TYR A 22 -5.84 -0.61 0.23
N PHE A 23 -5.54 -1.21 -0.91
CA PHE A 23 -5.19 -2.63 -0.98
C PHE A 23 -3.85 -2.95 -0.29
N SER A 24 -2.87 -2.06 -0.39
CA SER A 24 -1.61 -2.20 0.36
C SER A 24 -1.85 -2.19 1.87
N TRP A 25 -2.71 -1.29 2.33
CA TRP A 25 -3.02 -1.20 3.75
C TRP A 25 -3.73 -2.45 4.26
N LEU A 26 -4.68 -3.02 3.50
CA LEU A 26 -5.36 -4.28 3.86
C LEU A 26 -4.36 -5.44 4.01
N LEU A 27 -3.35 -5.54 3.13
CA LEU A 27 -2.30 -6.56 3.27
C LEU A 27 -1.41 -6.29 4.48
N LYS A 28 -1.03 -5.04 4.67
CA LYS A 28 -0.26 -4.61 5.85
C LYS A 28 -1.00 -4.94 7.15
N ASP A 29 -2.31 -4.68 7.23
CA ASP A 29 -3.14 -4.98 8.41
C ASP A 29 -3.10 -6.47 8.75
N VAL A 30 -3.21 -7.36 7.76
CA VAL A 30 -3.06 -8.81 7.95
C VAL A 30 -1.70 -9.15 8.54
N LEU A 31 -0.63 -8.63 7.96
CA LEU A 31 0.74 -8.95 8.36
C LEU A 31 1.07 -8.39 9.76
N THR A 32 0.59 -7.19 10.09
CA THR A 32 0.79 -6.62 11.44
C THR A 32 -0.02 -7.35 12.52
N ASN A 33 -1.20 -7.87 12.19
CA ASN A 33 -1.96 -8.75 13.09
C ASN A 33 -1.25 -10.11 13.33
N LEU A 34 -0.31 -10.48 12.48
CA LEU A 34 0.58 -11.63 12.64
C LEU A 34 1.94 -11.25 13.27
N ASN A 35 2.03 -10.08 13.90
CA ASN A 35 3.21 -9.53 14.56
C ASN A 35 4.36 -9.11 13.64
N SER A 36 4.13 -8.86 12.35
CA SER A 36 5.12 -8.18 11.51
C SER A 36 5.24 -6.71 11.88
N SER A 37 6.46 -6.17 11.87
CA SER A 37 6.77 -4.76 12.13
C SER A 37 6.72 -3.90 10.86
N LEU A 38 6.23 -4.46 9.76
CA LEU A 38 6.18 -3.76 8.48
C LEU A 38 5.29 -2.51 8.55
N TRP A 39 5.63 -1.54 7.74
CA TRP A 39 4.85 -0.32 7.58
C TRP A 39 4.72 0.04 6.10
N LEU A 40 3.78 0.94 5.78
CA LEU A 40 3.48 1.32 4.41
C LEU A 40 4.12 2.67 4.08
N LYS A 41 5.15 2.63 3.23
CA LYS A 41 5.73 3.84 2.64
C LYS A 41 4.85 4.31 1.48
N TRP A 42 4.49 5.56 1.48
CA TRP A 42 3.68 6.19 0.43
C TRP A 42 4.31 6.02 -0.98
N PRO A 43 3.51 5.68 -1.98
CA PRO A 43 2.08 5.38 -1.88
C PRO A 43 1.76 3.92 -1.59
N ASN A 44 2.63 2.98 -1.90
CA ASN A 44 2.26 1.58 -2.07
C ASN A 44 3.41 0.58 -1.80
N ASP A 45 4.48 1.04 -1.14
CA ASP A 45 5.66 0.23 -0.84
C ASP A 45 5.64 -0.31 0.59
N PHE A 46 5.95 -1.60 0.77
CA PHE A 46 6.11 -2.24 2.07
C PHE A 46 7.56 -2.12 2.54
N TYR A 47 7.74 -1.65 3.76
CA TYR A 47 9.04 -1.45 4.38
C TYR A 47 9.15 -2.13 5.73
N LEU A 48 10.34 -2.65 6.04
CA LEU A 48 10.78 -2.99 7.39
C LEU A 48 11.95 -2.08 7.75
N GLU A 49 11.81 -1.36 8.85
CA GLU A 49 12.78 -0.30 9.22
C GLU A 49 13.01 0.67 8.04
N GLY A 50 14.20 0.70 7.47
CA GLY A 50 14.58 1.55 6.33
C GLY A 50 14.65 0.83 4.98
N ALA A 51 14.34 -0.47 4.90
CA ALA A 51 14.49 -1.28 3.69
C ALA A 51 13.15 -1.73 3.10
N LYS A 52 13.04 -1.66 1.79
CA LYS A 52 11.88 -2.15 1.04
C LYS A 52 11.83 -3.68 1.06
N ILE A 53 10.65 -4.24 1.31
CA ILE A 53 10.37 -5.67 1.25
C ILE A 53 9.34 -6.04 0.18
N GLY A 54 8.70 -5.06 -0.43
CA GLY A 54 7.68 -5.30 -1.45
C GLY A 54 6.95 -4.04 -1.86
N GLY A 55 5.89 -4.23 -2.61
CA GLY A 55 5.02 -3.14 -3.05
C GLY A 55 3.79 -3.66 -3.79
N MET A 56 2.87 -2.75 -4.05
CA MET A 56 1.64 -3.02 -4.79
C MET A 56 1.50 -2.04 -5.95
N ILE A 57 0.97 -2.53 -7.05
CA ILE A 57 0.52 -1.72 -8.18
C ILE A 57 -0.96 -1.97 -8.43
N THR A 58 -1.67 -0.96 -8.91
CA THR A 58 -3.07 -1.08 -9.30
C THR A 58 -3.28 -0.47 -10.68
N ASN A 59 -4.14 -1.09 -11.47
CA ASN A 59 -4.51 -0.59 -12.78
C ASN A 59 -5.98 -0.90 -13.06
N ILE A 60 -6.65 -0.12 -13.90
CA ILE A 60 -8.03 -0.32 -14.29
C ILE A 60 -8.05 -0.93 -15.69
N VAL A 61 -8.75 -2.05 -15.83
CA VAL A 61 -8.98 -2.72 -17.11
C VAL A 61 -10.48 -3.05 -17.23
N GLY A 62 -11.17 -2.35 -18.12
CA GLY A 62 -12.63 -2.42 -18.20
C GLY A 62 -13.30 -2.07 -16.89
N ASP A 63 -14.14 -2.93 -16.38
CA ASP A 63 -14.89 -2.75 -15.12
C ASP A 63 -14.17 -3.38 -13.91
N SER A 64 -12.87 -3.62 -14.02
CA SER A 64 -12.09 -4.29 -12.98
C SER A 64 -10.85 -3.50 -12.56
N MET A 65 -10.59 -3.48 -11.26
CA MET A 65 -9.33 -3.07 -10.67
C MET A 65 -8.40 -4.27 -10.61
N ILE A 66 -7.29 -4.20 -11.34
CA ILE A 66 -6.23 -5.22 -11.32
C ILE A 66 -5.19 -4.80 -10.29
N CYS A 67 -4.91 -5.67 -9.33
CA CYS A 67 -3.91 -5.46 -8.29
C CYS A 67 -2.77 -6.45 -8.45
N GLY A 68 -1.53 -5.94 -8.49
CA GLY A 68 -0.30 -6.73 -8.48
C GLY A 68 0.48 -6.51 -7.19
N VAL A 69 0.82 -7.58 -6.48
CA VAL A 69 1.60 -7.55 -5.23
C VAL A 69 2.90 -8.32 -5.40
N GLY A 70 4.01 -7.65 -5.09
CA GLY A 70 5.32 -8.26 -4.85
C GLY A 70 5.68 -8.15 -3.37
N LEU A 71 6.02 -9.27 -2.73
CA LEU A 71 6.46 -9.31 -1.33
C LEU A 71 7.55 -10.36 -1.17
N ASN A 72 8.69 -9.97 -0.59
CA ASN A 72 9.83 -10.85 -0.32
C ASN A 72 9.54 -11.64 0.96
N LEU A 73 9.13 -12.90 0.83
CA LEU A 73 8.79 -13.75 1.98
C LEU A 73 10.03 -14.43 2.59
N ILE A 74 10.93 -14.97 1.75
CA ILE A 74 12.05 -15.81 2.19
C ILE A 74 13.39 -15.26 1.67
N ASN A 75 13.44 -14.87 0.39
CA ASN A 75 14.65 -14.38 -0.27
C ASN A 75 14.40 -12.98 -0.84
N SER A 76 15.42 -12.14 -0.79
CA SER A 76 15.37 -10.79 -1.35
C SER A 76 16.62 -10.49 -2.17
N PRO A 77 16.52 -9.66 -3.21
CA PRO A 77 17.68 -9.11 -3.89
C PRO A 77 18.54 -8.26 -2.94
N GLU A 78 19.78 -8.01 -3.33
CA GLU A 78 20.66 -7.09 -2.60
C GLU A 78 20.02 -5.71 -2.42
N GLY A 79 20.13 -5.15 -1.23
CA GLY A 79 19.51 -3.86 -0.86
C GLY A 79 18.04 -3.94 -0.42
N PHE A 80 17.41 -5.14 -0.46
CA PHE A 80 16.07 -5.40 0.04
C PHE A 80 16.11 -6.29 1.28
N LYS A 81 15.01 -6.29 2.05
CA LYS A 81 14.80 -7.22 3.17
C LYS A 81 13.69 -8.22 2.85
N ASN A 82 13.64 -9.27 3.63
CA ASN A 82 12.52 -10.22 3.66
C ASN A 82 11.54 -9.84 4.77
N LEU A 83 10.33 -10.40 4.68
CA LEU A 83 9.34 -10.32 5.74
C LEU A 83 9.94 -10.85 7.07
N ASP A 84 9.65 -10.16 8.17
CA ASP A 84 10.17 -10.45 9.52
C ASP A 84 9.40 -11.53 10.27
N ILE A 85 8.41 -12.15 9.63
CA ILE A 85 7.66 -13.30 10.14
C ILE A 85 7.70 -14.45 9.13
N VAL A 86 7.57 -15.67 9.64
CA VAL A 86 7.43 -16.87 8.79
C VAL A 86 5.95 -17.14 8.56
N ILE A 87 5.55 -17.10 7.31
CA ILE A 87 4.18 -17.40 6.90
C ILE A 87 4.17 -18.21 5.60
N ASN A 88 3.31 -19.21 5.56
CA ASN A 88 3.01 -19.94 4.33
C ASN A 88 2.25 -19.01 3.35
N ARG A 89 2.61 -19.08 2.06
CA ARG A 89 2.03 -18.24 1.00
C ARG A 89 0.52 -18.41 0.88
N GLU A 90 0.03 -19.65 0.88
CA GLU A 90 -1.38 -19.96 0.75
C GLU A 90 -2.17 -19.37 1.92
N LYS A 91 -1.64 -19.50 3.14
CA LYS A 91 -2.25 -18.93 4.34
C LYS A 91 -2.29 -17.40 4.31
N LEU A 92 -1.23 -16.75 3.83
CA LEU A 92 -1.22 -15.30 3.63
C LEU A 92 -2.30 -14.87 2.65
N LEU A 93 -2.45 -15.58 1.52
CA LEU A 93 -3.45 -15.29 0.51
C LEU A 93 -4.87 -15.44 1.07
N GLU A 94 -5.16 -16.53 1.78
CA GLU A 94 -6.44 -16.75 2.44
C GLU A 94 -6.81 -15.58 3.37
N LEU A 95 -5.90 -15.19 4.25
CA LEU A 95 -6.14 -14.11 5.20
C LEU A 95 -6.30 -12.75 4.51
N TYR A 96 -5.54 -12.51 3.45
CA TYR A 96 -5.62 -11.26 2.71
C TYR A 96 -6.94 -11.14 1.94
N TYR A 97 -7.37 -12.20 1.24
CA TYR A 97 -8.68 -12.20 0.56
C TYR A 97 -9.83 -12.03 1.56
N LYS A 98 -9.80 -12.72 2.69
CA LYS A 98 -10.78 -12.52 3.76
C LYS A 98 -10.82 -11.07 4.25
N ASN A 99 -9.66 -10.40 4.35
CA ASN A 99 -9.61 -8.98 4.75
C ASN A 99 -10.18 -8.06 3.66
N ILE A 100 -10.00 -8.39 2.37
CA ILE A 100 -10.64 -7.67 1.25
C ILE A 100 -12.16 -7.82 1.31
N GLU A 101 -12.66 -9.03 1.56
CA GLU A 101 -14.10 -9.32 1.67
C GLU A 101 -14.80 -8.59 2.82
N ASN A 102 -14.07 -8.14 3.84
CA ASN A 102 -14.62 -7.31 4.92
C ASN A 102 -15.09 -5.92 4.43
N LYS A 103 -14.71 -5.50 3.23
CA LYS A 103 -15.11 -4.23 2.59
C LYS A 103 -14.98 -3.02 3.51
N LEU A 104 -13.86 -2.91 4.22
CA LEU A 104 -13.59 -1.73 5.04
C LEU A 104 -13.73 -0.46 4.19
N SER A 105 -14.36 0.59 4.74
CA SER A 105 -14.46 1.87 4.04
C SER A 105 -13.09 2.53 3.89
N TRP A 106 -12.92 3.36 2.85
CA TRP A 106 -11.72 4.18 2.72
C TRP A 106 -11.45 5.01 3.97
N LYS A 107 -12.48 5.60 4.54
CA LYS A 107 -12.37 6.38 5.78
C LYS A 107 -11.75 5.58 6.94
N GLN A 108 -12.15 4.31 7.10
CA GLN A 108 -11.58 3.42 8.13
C GLN A 108 -10.11 3.11 7.87
N VAL A 109 -9.76 2.77 6.62
CA VAL A 109 -8.39 2.52 6.21
C VAL A 109 -7.54 3.79 6.36
N PHE A 110 -8.00 4.90 5.82
CA PHE A 110 -7.25 6.15 5.83
C PHE A 110 -7.00 6.69 7.24
N SER A 111 -7.97 6.58 8.15
CA SER A 111 -7.80 7.02 9.54
C SER A 111 -6.65 6.33 10.25
N LYS A 112 -6.42 5.04 9.95
CA LYS A 112 -5.31 4.27 10.51
C LYS A 112 -4.00 4.53 9.76
N TYR A 113 -4.04 4.60 8.41
CA TYR A 113 -2.88 4.92 7.60
C TYR A 113 -2.26 6.28 7.96
N LYS A 114 -3.09 7.29 8.17
CA LYS A 114 -2.67 8.64 8.56
C LYS A 114 -1.82 8.66 9.84
N LEU A 115 -2.10 7.77 10.80
CA LEU A 115 -1.37 7.71 12.07
C LEU A 115 0.11 7.33 11.89
N GLU A 116 0.42 6.51 10.88
CA GLU A 116 1.80 6.10 10.61
C GLU A 116 2.49 6.91 9.50
N PHE A 117 1.79 7.84 8.87
CA PHE A 117 2.31 8.59 7.72
C PHE A 117 3.58 9.38 8.04
N HIS A 118 3.75 9.80 9.31
CA HIS A 118 4.97 10.49 9.78
C HIS A 118 6.27 9.70 9.51
N ARG A 119 6.20 8.38 9.38
CA ARG A 119 7.36 7.51 9.07
C ARG A 119 7.93 7.77 7.67
N ASN A 120 7.17 8.42 6.80
CA ASN A 120 7.59 8.75 5.43
C ASN A 120 8.60 9.90 5.35
N GLN A 121 8.75 10.74 6.38
CA GLN A 121 9.49 12.00 6.33
C GLN A 121 10.97 11.87 5.92
N ASN A 122 11.60 10.73 6.18
CA ASN A 122 13.00 10.48 5.82
C ASN A 122 13.17 9.77 4.47
N PHE A 123 12.10 9.64 3.70
CA PHE A 123 12.09 8.91 2.44
C PHE A 123 11.78 9.83 1.26
N SER A 124 11.93 9.26 0.07
CA SER A 124 11.51 9.87 -1.18
C SER A 124 10.70 8.89 -2.00
N THR A 125 9.92 9.43 -2.91
CA THR A 125 9.20 8.68 -3.94
C THR A 125 9.60 9.20 -5.31
N HIS A 126 9.10 8.57 -6.37
CA HIS A 126 9.25 9.06 -7.74
C HIS A 126 7.86 9.29 -8.33
N SER A 127 7.67 10.36 -9.06
CA SER A 127 6.51 10.61 -9.91
C SER A 127 7.03 11.16 -11.24
N ASP A 128 6.58 10.58 -12.35
CA ASP A 128 6.98 11.00 -13.72
C ASP A 128 8.52 11.15 -13.88
N ASN A 129 9.27 10.16 -13.34
CA ASN A 129 10.73 10.16 -13.29
C ASN A 129 11.38 11.25 -12.42
N VAL A 130 10.60 12.04 -11.69
CA VAL A 130 11.10 13.04 -10.74
C VAL A 130 11.13 12.44 -9.34
N LYS A 131 12.28 12.60 -8.65
CA LYS A 131 12.41 12.21 -7.24
C LYS A 131 11.82 13.29 -6.35
N ILE A 132 10.84 12.91 -5.53
CA ILE A 132 10.11 13.78 -4.62
C ILE A 132 10.44 13.38 -3.19
N SER A 133 10.93 14.33 -2.40
CA SER A 133 11.12 14.14 -0.96
C SER A 133 9.76 14.08 -0.26
N LEU A 134 9.57 13.11 0.62
CA LEU A 134 8.37 13.02 1.46
C LEU A 134 8.51 13.82 2.78
N LYS A 135 9.60 14.58 2.92
CA LYS A 135 9.80 15.48 4.04
C LYS A 135 8.85 16.69 3.91
N ASN A 136 8.07 16.92 4.97
CA ASN A 136 7.12 18.04 5.05
C ASN A 136 6.01 18.04 4.00
N VAL A 137 5.72 16.90 3.36
CA VAL A 137 4.54 16.79 2.49
C VAL A 137 3.26 16.70 3.32
N GLU A 138 2.18 17.23 2.78
CA GLU A 138 0.87 17.19 3.41
C GLU A 138 0.03 16.06 2.82
N LEU A 139 -0.34 15.07 3.65
CA LEU A 139 -1.23 13.99 3.26
C LEU A 139 -2.67 14.47 3.20
N GLN A 140 -3.32 14.29 2.05
CA GLN A 140 -4.70 14.67 1.80
C GLN A 140 -5.66 13.51 2.10
N ASN A 141 -6.95 13.82 2.31
CA ASN A 141 -7.97 12.83 2.68
C ASN A 141 -8.22 11.74 1.62
N ASP A 142 -7.82 11.97 0.38
CA ASP A 142 -7.87 10.97 -0.70
C ASP A 142 -6.55 10.19 -0.84
N GLY A 143 -5.62 10.33 0.10
CA GLY A 143 -4.32 9.66 0.06
C GLY A 143 -3.29 10.30 -0.87
N SER A 144 -3.65 11.33 -1.63
CA SER A 144 -2.68 12.15 -2.35
C SER A 144 -1.80 12.96 -1.39
N ILE A 145 -0.67 13.45 -1.88
CA ILE A 145 0.19 14.35 -1.11
C ILE A 145 0.29 15.71 -1.80
N ILE A 146 0.52 16.76 -1.02
CA ILE A 146 0.92 18.06 -1.54
C ILE A 146 2.41 18.23 -1.26
N SER A 147 3.19 18.49 -2.30
CA SER A 147 4.62 18.79 -2.24
C SER A 147 4.89 20.04 -3.06
N ASN A 148 5.49 21.06 -2.43
CA ASN A 148 5.79 22.35 -3.08
C ASN A 148 4.56 23.00 -3.78
N GLY A 149 3.37 22.83 -3.23
CA GLY A 149 2.12 23.38 -3.78
C GLY A 149 1.48 22.52 -4.88
N GLU A 150 2.12 21.44 -5.31
CA GLU A 150 1.58 20.51 -6.31
C GLU A 150 0.96 19.28 -5.64
N ARG A 151 -0.19 18.85 -6.17
CA ARG A 151 -0.87 17.63 -5.73
C ARG A 151 -0.39 16.43 -6.53
N ILE A 152 0.03 15.39 -5.82
CA ILE A 152 0.55 14.15 -6.38
C ILE A 152 -0.31 12.99 -5.91
N TYR A 153 -0.82 12.20 -6.84
CA TYR A 153 -1.70 11.06 -6.58
C TYR A 153 -0.93 9.75 -6.45
N SER A 154 -1.55 8.77 -5.79
CA SER A 154 -0.95 7.46 -5.55
C SER A 154 -1.17 6.47 -6.72
N LEU A 155 -1.96 6.84 -7.71
CA LEU A 155 -2.22 6.00 -8.87
C LEU A 155 -0.96 5.82 -9.71
N ARG A 156 -0.58 4.57 -9.93
CA ARG A 156 0.53 4.14 -10.78
C ARG A 156 0.22 2.81 -11.43
#